data_28cd2131073f221238ab10358eb0bf8b
#
_entry.id   28cd2131073f221238ab10358eb0bf8b
#
_cell.length_a   1.000
_cell.length_b   1.000
_cell.length_c   1.000
_cell.angle_alpha   90.00
_cell.angle_beta   90.00
_cell.angle_gamma   90.00
#
_symmetry.space_group_name_H-M   'P 1'
#
loop_
_entity.id
_entity.type
_entity.pdbx_description
1 polymer ?
#
loop_
_entity_poly.entity_id
_entity_poly.type
_entity_poly.pdbx_seq_one_letter_code
_entity_poly.pdbx_strand_id
1 'polypeptide(L)'
;MTRGGPQRQARASEDVAAQLMKSFYADGLKPGEWVGTEATLAERFNVSRVTIRDAVSGLAARGLLDVRVGARGGLRIASSDPERLIDAFSIQLRLMGLSREELFEAMLAIEPVTAALAADRASAAQLSELRDLVEESSRAADDLVTFTSVAVAFHHAVAEASNNRALRAALAPLRATQLEHLAPTTTPAIAQRVVRAHADILAAIEAHDALEAGNRMRTHLSVVSHAPV
;
A
#
# COMPACT_ATOMS: atom_id res chain seq x y z
N MET A 1 43.26 -6.89 -22.24
CA MET A 1 42.16 -6.88 -21.19
C MET A 1 41.09 -5.93 -21.66
N THR A 2 40.07 -6.43 -22.33
CA THR A 2 38.92 -5.66 -22.84
C THR A 2 38.03 -5.24 -21.67
N ARG A 3 38.02 -3.93 -21.36
CA ARG A 3 37.05 -3.34 -20.43
C ARG A 3 35.65 -3.58 -21.00
N GLY A 4 34.84 -4.42 -20.37
CA GLY A 4 33.45 -4.62 -20.75
C GLY A 4 32.70 -3.29 -20.71
N GLY A 5 32.00 -2.93 -21.79
CA GLY A 5 31.28 -1.68 -21.90
C GLY A 5 30.21 -1.52 -20.78
N PRO A 6 29.71 -0.29 -20.55
CA PRO A 6 28.76 0.03 -19.46
C PRO A 6 27.53 -0.89 -19.42
N GLN A 7 27.01 -1.34 -20.56
CA GLN A 7 25.88 -2.26 -20.66
C GLN A 7 26.18 -3.66 -20.13
N ARG A 8 27.43 -4.17 -20.29
CA ARG A 8 27.83 -5.47 -19.76
C ARG A 8 27.97 -5.42 -18.24
N GLN A 9 28.43 -4.30 -17.70
CA GLN A 9 28.53 -4.09 -16.25
C GLN A 9 27.15 -3.97 -15.61
N ALA A 10 26.21 -3.24 -16.23
CA ALA A 10 24.83 -3.12 -15.75
C ALA A 10 24.14 -4.48 -15.68
N ARG A 11 24.25 -5.31 -16.73
CA ARG A 11 23.73 -6.68 -16.72
C ARG A 11 24.34 -7.54 -15.63
N ALA A 12 25.66 -7.47 -15.44
CA ALA A 12 26.32 -8.23 -14.38
C ALA A 12 25.88 -7.83 -12.97
N SER A 13 25.63 -6.54 -12.72
CA SER A 13 25.10 -6.09 -11.42
C SER A 13 23.64 -6.49 -11.21
N GLU A 14 22.82 -6.49 -12.24
CA GLU A 14 21.42 -7.00 -12.19
C GLU A 14 21.39 -8.51 -11.90
N ASP A 15 22.23 -9.30 -12.58
CA ASP A 15 22.34 -10.75 -12.35
C ASP A 15 22.79 -11.05 -10.90
N VAL A 16 23.75 -10.29 -10.38
CA VAL A 16 24.20 -10.40 -8.99
C VAL A 16 23.09 -10.00 -8.01
N ALA A 17 22.36 -8.91 -8.28
CA ALA A 17 21.23 -8.50 -7.46
C ALA A 17 20.15 -9.58 -7.39
N ALA A 18 19.82 -10.21 -8.52
CA ALA A 18 18.86 -11.31 -8.59
C ALA A 18 19.34 -12.56 -7.80
N GLN A 19 20.63 -12.90 -7.90
CA GLN A 19 21.23 -14.00 -7.15
C GLN A 19 21.25 -13.74 -5.64
N LEU A 20 21.57 -12.50 -5.22
CA LEU A 20 21.51 -12.06 -3.83
C LEU A 20 20.09 -12.22 -3.28
N MET A 21 19.09 -11.72 -3.99
CA MET A 21 17.69 -11.86 -3.59
C MET A 21 17.29 -13.33 -3.44
N LYS A 22 17.67 -14.17 -4.40
CA LYS A 22 17.40 -15.61 -4.33
C LYS A 22 18.04 -16.25 -3.10
N SER A 23 19.27 -15.87 -2.77
CA SER A 23 19.96 -16.41 -1.58
C SER A 23 19.29 -15.94 -0.28
N PHE A 24 18.80 -14.69 -0.22
CA PHE A 24 18.10 -14.18 0.97
C PHE A 24 16.83 -14.99 1.28
N TYR A 25 16.05 -15.30 0.23
CA TYR A 25 14.86 -16.14 0.38
C TYR A 25 15.21 -17.58 0.74
N ALA A 26 16.24 -18.15 0.11
CA ALA A 26 16.66 -19.53 0.37
C ALA A 26 17.23 -19.70 1.79
N ASP A 27 17.97 -18.71 2.27
CA ASP A 27 18.57 -18.69 3.60
C ASP A 27 17.57 -18.27 4.69
N GLY A 28 16.32 -17.88 4.29
CA GLY A 28 15.27 -17.46 5.21
C GLY A 28 15.59 -16.20 6.01
N LEU A 29 16.43 -15.30 5.47
CA LEU A 29 16.89 -14.10 6.16
C LEU A 29 15.73 -13.16 6.48
N LYS A 30 15.73 -12.66 7.70
CA LYS A 30 14.70 -11.77 8.25
C LYS A 30 15.16 -10.31 8.22
N PRO A 31 14.23 -9.35 8.27
CA PRO A 31 14.56 -7.93 8.40
C PRO A 31 15.55 -7.68 9.56
N GLY A 32 16.56 -6.86 9.29
CA GLY A 32 17.63 -6.51 10.22
C GLY A 32 18.80 -7.51 10.27
N GLU A 33 18.66 -8.72 9.72
CA GLU A 33 19.74 -9.71 9.71
C GLU A 33 20.90 -9.29 8.81
N TRP A 34 22.09 -9.61 9.25
CA TRP A 34 23.33 -9.27 8.56
C TRP A 34 23.55 -10.20 7.36
N VAL A 35 23.84 -9.61 6.22
CA VAL A 35 24.05 -10.30 4.93
C VAL A 35 25.53 -10.48 4.61
N GLY A 36 26.34 -9.48 4.96
CA GLY A 36 27.77 -9.45 4.65
C GLY A 36 28.29 -8.04 4.45
N THR A 37 29.48 -7.95 3.90
CA THR A 37 30.08 -6.71 3.38
C THR A 37 30.19 -6.77 1.87
N GLU A 38 30.38 -5.61 1.21
CA GLU A 38 30.64 -5.60 -0.23
C GLU A 38 31.85 -6.49 -0.59
N ALA A 39 32.87 -6.54 0.29
CA ALA A 39 34.05 -7.36 0.05
C ALA A 39 33.74 -8.86 0.11
N THR A 40 33.07 -9.32 1.17
CA THR A 40 32.71 -10.74 1.31
C THR A 40 31.74 -11.21 0.24
N LEU A 41 30.84 -10.34 -0.20
CA LEU A 41 29.94 -10.66 -1.29
C LEU A 41 30.63 -10.70 -2.66
N ALA A 42 31.61 -9.80 -2.90
CA ALA A 42 32.41 -9.83 -4.14
C ALA A 42 33.18 -11.15 -4.27
N GLU A 43 33.74 -11.65 -3.18
CA GLU A 43 34.40 -12.96 -3.12
C GLU A 43 33.38 -14.10 -3.33
N ARG A 44 32.25 -14.10 -2.60
CA ARG A 44 31.19 -15.14 -2.68
C ARG A 44 30.66 -15.30 -4.09
N PHE A 45 30.42 -14.19 -4.81
CA PHE A 45 29.85 -14.18 -6.15
C PHE A 45 30.89 -14.15 -7.27
N ASN A 46 32.19 -14.12 -6.92
CA ASN A 46 33.32 -14.06 -7.86
C ASN A 46 33.18 -12.93 -8.88
N VAL A 47 32.84 -11.73 -8.41
CA VAL A 47 32.68 -10.51 -9.21
C VAL A 47 33.50 -9.36 -8.66
N SER A 48 33.63 -8.27 -9.45
CA SER A 48 34.33 -7.08 -8.98
C SER A 48 33.58 -6.37 -7.85
N ARG A 49 34.31 -5.66 -6.97
CA ARG A 49 33.71 -4.80 -5.93
C ARG A 49 32.78 -3.72 -6.52
N VAL A 50 33.07 -3.23 -7.72
CA VAL A 50 32.22 -2.27 -8.41
C VAL A 50 30.88 -2.91 -8.77
N THR A 51 30.89 -4.13 -9.32
CA THR A 51 29.69 -4.88 -9.66
C THR A 51 28.81 -5.13 -8.43
N ILE A 52 29.42 -5.53 -7.30
CA ILE A 52 28.69 -5.72 -6.02
C ILE A 52 28.12 -4.39 -5.51
N ARG A 53 28.88 -3.30 -5.56
CA ARG A 53 28.42 -1.98 -5.13
C ARG A 53 27.22 -1.51 -5.94
N ASP A 54 27.26 -1.68 -7.25
CA ASP A 54 26.14 -1.33 -8.14
C ASP A 54 24.89 -2.19 -7.82
N ALA A 55 25.07 -3.51 -7.63
CA ALA A 55 23.99 -4.42 -7.24
C ALA A 55 23.39 -4.04 -5.86
N VAL A 56 24.22 -3.80 -4.86
CA VAL A 56 23.81 -3.39 -3.52
C VAL A 56 23.09 -2.04 -3.55
N SER A 57 23.62 -1.07 -4.30
CA SER A 57 22.96 0.24 -4.47
C SER A 57 21.59 0.12 -5.10
N GLY A 58 21.44 -0.74 -6.12
CA GLY A 58 20.15 -1.04 -6.74
C GLY A 58 19.15 -1.71 -5.76
N LEU A 59 19.61 -2.64 -4.91
CA LEU A 59 18.78 -3.28 -3.90
C LEU A 59 18.42 -2.31 -2.76
N ALA A 60 19.34 -1.47 -2.34
CA ALA A 60 19.10 -0.44 -1.31
C ALA A 60 18.10 0.63 -1.81
N ALA A 61 18.23 1.05 -3.06
CA ALA A 61 17.28 1.97 -3.69
C ALA A 61 15.84 1.41 -3.73
N ARG A 62 15.71 0.08 -3.86
CA ARG A 62 14.41 -0.63 -3.78
C ARG A 62 13.95 -0.90 -2.35
N GLY A 63 14.70 -0.48 -1.32
CA GLY A 63 14.36 -0.72 0.08
C GLY A 63 14.51 -2.18 0.52
N LEU A 64 15.35 -2.97 -0.14
CA LEU A 64 15.58 -4.38 0.15
C LEU A 64 16.81 -4.61 1.03
N LEU A 65 17.76 -3.67 1.02
CA LEU A 65 18.96 -3.68 1.84
C LEU A 65 19.18 -2.33 2.53
N ASP A 66 19.67 -2.41 3.76
CA ASP A 66 20.24 -1.30 4.52
C ASP A 66 21.77 -1.38 4.48
N VAL A 67 22.40 -0.27 4.08
CA VAL A 67 23.85 -0.12 4.08
C VAL A 67 24.26 0.65 5.32
N ARG A 68 25.00 0.01 6.25
CA ARG A 68 25.54 0.67 7.45
C ARG A 68 27.04 0.89 7.31
N VAL A 69 27.49 2.11 7.59
CA VAL A 69 28.90 2.49 7.57
C VAL A 69 29.53 2.36 8.96
N GLY A 70 30.82 2.04 9.04
CA GLY A 70 31.59 1.99 10.29
C GLY A 70 32.13 0.59 10.63
N ALA A 71 32.83 0.48 11.76
CA ALA A 71 33.53 -0.75 12.17
C ALA A 71 32.60 -1.97 12.37
N ARG A 72 31.32 -1.76 12.69
CA ARG A 72 30.27 -2.78 12.73
C ARG A 72 29.28 -2.64 11.58
N GLY A 73 29.69 -1.98 10.51
CA GLY A 73 28.90 -1.74 9.31
C GLY A 73 28.71 -3.01 8.50
N GLY A 74 28.11 -2.85 7.31
CA GLY A 74 27.81 -3.93 6.39
C GLY A 74 26.39 -3.83 5.87
N LEU A 75 25.96 -4.87 5.22
CA LEU A 75 24.67 -4.97 4.57
C LEU A 75 23.72 -5.79 5.45
N ARG A 76 22.50 -5.30 5.60
CA ARG A 76 21.43 -5.99 6.31
C ARG A 76 20.18 -6.05 5.43
N ILE A 77 19.36 -7.06 5.65
CA ILE A 77 18.01 -7.06 5.08
C ILE A 77 17.27 -5.85 5.65
N ALA A 78 16.70 -5.03 4.76
CA ALA A 78 15.95 -3.86 5.18
C ALA A 78 14.67 -4.25 5.95
N SER A 79 14.27 -3.42 6.88
CA SER A 79 12.94 -3.52 7.48
C SER A 79 11.90 -3.18 6.43
N SER A 80 10.76 -3.88 6.46
CA SER A 80 9.64 -3.51 5.60
C SER A 80 9.19 -2.08 5.94
N ASP A 81 9.14 -1.25 4.92
CA ASP A 81 8.59 0.09 4.98
C ASP A 81 7.36 0.14 4.04
N PRO A 82 6.17 -0.15 4.58
CA PRO A 82 4.95 -0.15 3.78
C PRO A 82 4.65 1.22 3.17
N GLU A 83 4.93 2.30 3.87
CA GLU A 83 4.65 3.67 3.39
C GLU A 83 5.46 3.98 2.14
N ARG A 84 6.74 3.61 2.11
CA ARG A 84 7.60 3.79 0.93
C ARG A 84 7.09 3.03 -0.30
N LEU A 85 6.56 1.83 -0.09
CA LEU A 85 5.94 1.05 -1.16
C LEU A 85 4.65 1.72 -1.65
N ILE A 86 3.80 2.16 -0.72
CA ILE A 86 2.55 2.84 -1.00
C ILE A 86 2.80 4.12 -1.81
N ASP A 87 3.76 4.96 -1.39
CA ASP A 87 4.12 6.19 -2.08
C ASP A 87 4.60 5.93 -3.51
N ALA A 88 5.55 4.98 -3.68
CA ALA A 88 6.07 4.65 -5.00
C ALA A 88 4.98 4.10 -5.93
N PHE A 89 4.09 3.27 -5.41
CA PHE A 89 2.99 2.71 -6.19
C PHE A 89 1.91 3.76 -6.50
N SER A 90 1.58 4.64 -5.56
CA SER A 90 0.67 5.77 -5.79
C SER A 90 1.14 6.66 -6.95
N ILE A 91 2.44 6.98 -7.00
CA ILE A 91 3.04 7.74 -8.11
C ILE A 91 2.84 7.00 -9.43
N GLN A 92 3.08 5.69 -9.47
CA GLN A 92 2.92 4.89 -10.69
C GLN A 92 1.46 4.85 -11.14
N LEU A 93 0.50 4.66 -10.24
CA LEU A 93 -0.93 4.67 -10.57
C LEU A 93 -1.37 6.01 -11.17
N ARG A 94 -0.88 7.13 -10.63
CA ARG A 94 -1.15 8.47 -11.19
C ARG A 94 -0.54 8.63 -12.59
N LEU A 95 0.68 8.15 -12.81
CA LEU A 95 1.32 8.20 -14.14
C LEU A 95 0.61 7.31 -15.16
N MET A 96 -0.03 6.23 -14.73
CA MET A 96 -0.86 5.37 -15.59
C MET A 96 -2.16 6.07 -16.02
N GLY A 97 -2.62 7.08 -15.28
CA GLY A 97 -3.84 7.82 -15.60
C GLY A 97 -5.08 6.94 -15.50
N LEU A 98 -5.25 6.25 -14.38
CA LEU A 98 -6.41 5.37 -14.16
C LEU A 98 -7.72 6.11 -14.40
N SER A 99 -8.62 5.48 -15.14
CA SER A 99 -9.98 5.96 -15.27
C SER A 99 -10.77 5.75 -13.97
N ARG A 100 -11.88 6.50 -13.83
CA ARG A 100 -12.81 6.32 -12.72
C ARG A 100 -13.34 4.88 -12.64
N GLU A 101 -13.66 4.29 -13.79
CA GLU A 101 -14.16 2.92 -13.87
C GLU A 101 -13.14 1.91 -13.36
N GLU A 102 -11.90 1.98 -13.84
CA GLU A 102 -10.80 1.09 -13.37
C GLU A 102 -10.56 1.24 -11.87
N LEU A 103 -10.64 2.46 -11.33
CA LEU A 103 -10.53 2.71 -9.89
C LEU A 103 -11.64 1.99 -9.12
N PHE A 104 -12.91 2.16 -9.53
CA PHE A 104 -14.04 1.54 -8.84
C PHE A 104 -14.07 0.01 -8.99
N GLU A 105 -13.63 -0.54 -10.12
CA GLU A 105 -13.44 -1.99 -10.28
C GLU A 105 -12.43 -2.54 -9.27
N ALA A 106 -11.30 -1.86 -9.08
CA ALA A 106 -10.30 -2.25 -8.09
C ALA A 106 -10.85 -2.15 -6.64
N MET A 107 -11.57 -1.07 -6.31
CA MET A 107 -12.22 -0.91 -5.01
C MET A 107 -13.26 -2.01 -4.76
N LEU A 108 -14.12 -2.31 -5.74
CA LEU A 108 -15.13 -3.36 -5.66
C LEU A 108 -14.54 -4.77 -5.49
N ALA A 109 -13.33 -5.00 -5.96
CA ALA A 109 -12.63 -6.26 -5.77
C ALA A 109 -12.04 -6.40 -4.35
N ILE A 110 -11.67 -5.29 -3.70
CA ILE A 110 -10.92 -5.31 -2.43
C ILE A 110 -11.81 -4.95 -1.23
N GLU A 111 -12.56 -3.86 -1.30
CA GLU A 111 -13.19 -3.26 -0.13
C GLU A 111 -14.35 -4.07 0.49
N PRO A 112 -15.21 -4.77 -0.27
CA PRO A 112 -16.20 -5.66 0.33
C PRO A 112 -15.56 -6.79 1.16
N VAL A 113 -14.39 -7.27 0.73
CA VAL A 113 -13.63 -8.29 1.47
C VAL A 113 -13.01 -7.70 2.72
N THR A 114 -12.46 -6.48 2.65
CA THR A 114 -11.90 -5.82 3.85
C THR A 114 -12.98 -5.48 4.86
N ALA A 115 -14.18 -5.07 4.44
CA ALA A 115 -15.32 -4.82 5.33
C ALA A 115 -15.79 -6.10 6.05
N ALA A 116 -15.91 -7.21 5.32
CA ALA A 116 -16.25 -8.50 5.90
C ALA A 116 -15.19 -8.95 6.93
N LEU A 117 -13.92 -8.84 6.61
CA LEU A 117 -12.83 -9.16 7.53
C LEU A 117 -12.76 -8.21 8.73
N ALA A 118 -13.10 -6.94 8.56
CA ALA A 118 -13.19 -5.97 9.66
C ALA A 118 -14.26 -6.35 10.68
N ALA A 119 -15.43 -6.86 10.24
CA ALA A 119 -16.46 -7.37 11.13
C ALA A 119 -15.97 -8.51 12.03
N ASP A 120 -15.09 -9.38 11.51
CA ASP A 120 -14.53 -10.49 12.28
C ASP A 120 -13.35 -10.09 13.17
N ARG A 121 -12.62 -9.00 12.86
CA ARG A 121 -11.27 -8.79 13.37
C ARG A 121 -11.00 -7.43 13.99
N ALA A 122 -11.90 -6.46 13.81
CA ALA A 122 -11.70 -5.12 14.29
C ALA A 122 -11.54 -5.09 15.82
N SER A 123 -10.51 -4.40 16.30
CA SER A 123 -10.34 -4.12 17.72
C SER A 123 -11.27 -2.99 18.17
N ALA A 124 -11.50 -2.87 19.48
CA ALA A 124 -12.29 -1.79 20.03
C ALA A 124 -11.75 -0.38 19.67
N ALA A 125 -10.43 -0.23 19.57
CA ALA A 125 -9.80 1.02 19.16
C ALA A 125 -10.10 1.34 17.69
N GLN A 126 -10.04 0.36 16.79
CA GLN A 126 -10.36 0.52 15.37
C GLN A 126 -11.85 0.82 15.16
N LEU A 127 -12.74 0.19 15.93
CA LEU A 127 -14.17 0.54 15.91
C LEU A 127 -14.42 1.98 16.38
N SER A 128 -13.68 2.45 17.39
CA SER A 128 -13.75 3.86 17.81
C SER A 128 -13.32 4.81 16.70
N GLU A 129 -12.20 4.54 16.04
CA GLU A 129 -11.72 5.32 14.90
C GLU A 129 -12.74 5.38 13.75
N LEU A 130 -13.38 4.26 13.43
CA LEU A 130 -14.43 4.22 12.39
C LEU A 130 -15.65 5.08 12.77
N ARG A 131 -16.05 5.08 14.06
CA ARG A 131 -17.14 5.98 14.56
C ARG A 131 -16.75 7.44 14.39
N ASP A 132 -15.55 7.79 14.83
CA ASP A 132 -15.04 9.16 14.76
C ASP A 132 -15.04 9.67 13.31
N LEU A 133 -14.62 8.84 12.35
CA LEU A 133 -14.64 9.16 10.91
C LEU A 133 -16.05 9.33 10.36
N VAL A 134 -17.02 8.51 10.76
CA VAL A 134 -18.44 8.68 10.37
C VAL A 134 -19.01 9.98 10.94
N GLU A 135 -18.75 10.29 12.21
CA GLU A 135 -19.18 11.54 12.84
C GLU A 135 -18.53 12.76 12.21
N GLU A 136 -17.23 12.68 11.90
CA GLU A 136 -16.48 13.76 11.24
C GLU A 136 -17.02 13.98 9.81
N SER A 137 -17.29 12.92 9.05
CA SER A 137 -17.94 13.03 7.74
C SER A 137 -19.28 13.72 7.83
N SER A 138 -20.10 13.39 8.85
CA SER A 138 -21.40 14.03 9.07
C SER A 138 -21.25 15.52 9.36
N ARG A 139 -20.28 15.91 10.18
CA ARG A 139 -20.00 17.33 10.52
C ARG A 139 -19.45 18.11 9.31
N ALA A 140 -18.71 17.44 8.44
CA ALA A 140 -18.08 18.05 7.26
C ALA A 140 -19.00 18.06 6.02
N ALA A 141 -20.25 17.62 6.11
CA ALA A 141 -21.13 17.42 4.95
C ALA A 141 -21.36 18.70 4.09
N ASP A 142 -21.19 19.89 4.66
CA ASP A 142 -21.27 21.18 3.97
C ASP A 142 -19.89 21.67 3.46
N ASP A 143 -18.78 21.15 3.96
CA ASP A 143 -17.42 21.34 3.44
C ASP A 143 -16.98 20.12 2.62
N LEU A 144 -17.29 20.16 1.33
CA LEU A 144 -17.12 19.03 0.44
C LEU A 144 -15.65 18.59 0.27
N VAL A 145 -14.69 19.47 0.49
CA VAL A 145 -13.25 19.13 0.42
C VAL A 145 -12.87 18.29 1.64
N THR A 146 -13.18 18.79 2.84
CA THR A 146 -12.97 18.04 4.08
C THR A 146 -13.77 16.76 4.09
N PHE A 147 -15.04 16.79 3.71
CA PHE A 147 -15.89 15.62 3.59
C PHE A 147 -15.27 14.51 2.74
N THR A 148 -14.83 14.84 1.51
CA THR A 148 -14.26 13.84 0.59
C THR A 148 -13.01 13.19 1.19
N SER A 149 -12.16 14.00 1.84
CA SER A 149 -10.95 13.48 2.50
C SER A 149 -11.28 12.50 3.62
N VAL A 150 -12.26 12.84 4.47
CA VAL A 150 -12.68 12.00 5.60
C VAL A 150 -13.42 10.75 5.10
N ALA A 151 -14.27 10.90 4.07
CA ALA A 151 -14.96 9.76 3.46
C ALA A 151 -13.97 8.73 2.89
N VAL A 152 -12.93 9.19 2.18
CA VAL A 152 -11.86 8.30 1.70
C VAL A 152 -11.09 7.69 2.85
N ALA A 153 -10.83 8.44 3.93
CA ALA A 153 -10.15 7.91 5.13
C ALA A 153 -10.95 6.77 5.80
N PHE A 154 -12.29 6.82 5.79
CA PHE A 154 -13.14 5.74 6.32
C PHE A 154 -12.87 4.40 5.59
N HIS A 155 -12.79 4.38 4.28
CA HIS A 155 -12.48 3.16 3.51
C HIS A 155 -11.11 2.59 3.86
N HIS A 156 -10.11 3.45 4.06
CA HIS A 156 -8.77 3.02 4.48
C HIS A 156 -8.78 2.50 5.92
N ALA A 157 -9.53 3.11 6.84
CA ALA A 157 -9.68 2.63 8.21
C ALA A 157 -10.39 1.27 8.26
N VAL A 158 -11.38 1.01 7.38
CA VAL A 158 -12.00 -0.32 7.23
C VAL A 158 -10.96 -1.34 6.76
N ALA A 159 -10.09 -0.98 5.80
CA ALA A 159 -9.02 -1.86 5.35
C ALA A 159 -7.99 -2.15 6.46
N GLU A 160 -7.65 -1.16 7.30
CA GLU A 160 -6.83 -1.36 8.50
C GLU A 160 -7.51 -2.31 9.50
N ALA A 161 -8.81 -2.09 9.76
CA ALA A 161 -9.60 -2.90 10.68
C ALA A 161 -9.77 -4.36 10.20
N SER A 162 -9.58 -4.63 8.91
CA SER A 162 -9.53 -6.00 8.38
C SER A 162 -8.36 -6.83 8.95
N ASN A 163 -7.35 -6.17 9.54
CA ASN A 163 -6.10 -6.76 10.01
C ASN A 163 -5.40 -7.65 8.94
N ASN A 164 -5.64 -7.35 7.66
CA ASN A 164 -4.99 -7.99 6.53
C ASN A 164 -4.01 -7.03 5.84
N ARG A 165 -2.74 -7.13 6.21
CA ARG A 165 -1.68 -6.24 5.69
C ARG A 165 -1.55 -6.25 4.17
N ALA A 166 -1.85 -7.36 3.50
CA ALA A 166 -1.76 -7.46 2.05
C ALA A 166 -2.88 -6.68 1.35
N LEU A 167 -4.14 -6.80 1.83
CA LEU A 167 -5.28 -6.04 1.29
C LEU A 167 -5.12 -4.54 1.57
N ARG A 168 -4.65 -4.17 2.77
CA ARG A 168 -4.29 -2.79 3.09
C ARG A 168 -3.25 -2.23 2.12
N ALA A 169 -2.14 -2.95 1.89
CA ALA A 169 -1.09 -2.51 0.99
C ALA A 169 -1.56 -2.41 -0.47
N ALA A 170 -2.55 -3.20 -0.88
CA ALA A 170 -3.15 -3.12 -2.20
C ALA A 170 -4.10 -1.91 -2.35
N LEU A 171 -4.84 -1.55 -1.30
CA LEU A 171 -5.81 -0.45 -1.33
C LEU A 171 -5.16 0.92 -1.10
N ALA A 172 -4.19 1.01 -0.17
CA ALA A 172 -3.62 2.28 0.25
C ALA A 172 -3.06 3.16 -0.89
N PRO A 173 -2.40 2.61 -1.94
CA PRO A 173 -1.93 3.41 -3.07
C PRO A 173 -3.03 4.09 -3.88
N LEU A 174 -4.27 3.58 -3.82
CA LEU A 174 -5.40 4.15 -4.56
C LEU A 174 -5.93 5.46 -3.94
N ARG A 175 -5.54 5.78 -2.69
CA ARG A 175 -6.10 6.92 -1.94
C ARG A 175 -6.00 8.25 -2.69
N ALA A 176 -4.84 8.56 -3.25
CA ALA A 176 -4.63 9.80 -3.98
C ALA A 176 -5.54 9.87 -5.23
N THR A 177 -5.65 8.76 -5.96
CA THR A 177 -6.51 8.63 -7.13
C THR A 177 -7.99 8.72 -6.75
N GLN A 178 -8.40 8.13 -5.60
CA GLN A 178 -9.77 8.28 -5.08
C GLN A 178 -10.11 9.76 -4.85
N LEU A 179 -9.23 10.52 -4.19
CA LEU A 179 -9.45 11.94 -3.94
C LEU A 179 -9.55 12.74 -5.24
N GLU A 180 -8.69 12.48 -6.22
CA GLU A 180 -8.70 13.14 -7.52
C GLU A 180 -10.02 12.92 -8.29
N HIS A 181 -10.58 11.71 -8.24
CA HIS A 181 -11.81 11.38 -8.97
C HIS A 181 -13.09 11.71 -8.20
N LEU A 182 -13.08 11.69 -6.87
CA LEU A 182 -14.28 11.90 -6.06
C LEU A 182 -14.51 13.37 -5.72
N ALA A 183 -13.47 14.15 -5.44
CA ALA A 183 -13.62 15.54 -5.03
C ALA A 183 -14.40 16.40 -6.03
N PRO A 184 -14.16 16.32 -7.36
CA PRO A 184 -14.88 17.13 -8.33
C PRO A 184 -16.37 16.77 -8.47
N THR A 185 -16.76 15.54 -8.13
CA THR A 185 -18.11 14.99 -8.32
C THR A 185 -18.95 14.96 -7.07
N THR A 186 -18.37 15.28 -5.91
CA THR A 186 -19.07 15.28 -4.63
C THR A 186 -20.01 16.48 -4.52
N THR A 187 -21.27 16.21 -4.19
CA THR A 187 -22.30 17.22 -3.91
C THR A 187 -22.86 17.02 -2.50
N PRO A 188 -23.54 18.02 -1.90
CA PRO A 188 -24.15 17.84 -0.57
C PRO A 188 -25.11 16.64 -0.50
N ALA A 189 -25.86 16.38 -1.55
CA ALA A 189 -26.77 15.23 -1.63
C ALA A 189 -26.02 13.90 -1.68
N ILE A 190 -24.87 13.86 -2.37
CA ILE A 190 -23.98 12.69 -2.38
C ILE A 190 -23.36 12.52 -1.01
N ALA A 191 -22.86 13.61 -0.39
CA ALA A 191 -22.25 13.56 0.94
C ALA A 191 -23.20 12.95 1.97
N GLN A 192 -24.45 13.41 2.05
CA GLN A 192 -25.44 12.85 2.97
C GLN A 192 -25.75 11.36 2.72
N ARG A 193 -25.78 10.92 1.45
CA ARG A 193 -25.97 9.48 1.13
C ARG A 193 -24.76 8.64 1.55
N VAL A 194 -23.56 9.16 1.33
CA VAL A 194 -22.30 8.49 1.72
C VAL A 194 -22.22 8.37 3.25
N VAL A 195 -22.53 9.41 4.01
CA VAL A 195 -22.56 9.35 5.49
C VAL A 195 -23.47 8.23 5.96
N ARG A 196 -24.71 8.13 5.42
CA ARG A 196 -25.63 7.05 5.78
C ARG A 196 -25.08 5.68 5.43
N ALA A 197 -24.51 5.53 4.23
CA ALA A 197 -23.93 4.26 3.80
C ALA A 197 -22.74 3.83 4.69
N HIS A 198 -21.88 4.78 5.07
CA HIS A 198 -20.76 4.50 5.98
C HIS A 198 -21.27 4.11 7.37
N ALA A 199 -22.31 4.77 7.89
CA ALA A 199 -22.96 4.37 9.15
C ALA A 199 -23.55 2.95 9.08
N ASP A 200 -24.19 2.58 7.97
CA ASP A 200 -24.72 1.24 7.76
C ASP A 200 -23.61 0.17 7.69
N ILE A 201 -22.50 0.48 7.03
CA ILE A 201 -21.32 -0.40 6.97
C ILE A 201 -20.74 -0.58 8.37
N LEU A 202 -20.55 0.51 9.11
CA LEU A 202 -20.04 0.49 10.47
C LEU A 202 -20.95 -0.34 11.39
N ALA A 203 -22.26 -0.14 11.32
CA ALA A 203 -23.22 -0.91 12.12
C ALA A 203 -23.12 -2.43 11.88
N ALA A 204 -22.92 -2.84 10.61
CA ALA A 204 -22.71 -4.25 10.27
C ALA A 204 -21.36 -4.78 10.81
N ILE A 205 -20.30 -3.95 10.76
CA ILE A 205 -18.99 -4.29 11.35
C ILE A 205 -19.11 -4.46 12.87
N GLU A 206 -19.78 -3.54 13.56
CA GLU A 206 -20.02 -3.58 15.02
C GLU A 206 -20.88 -4.76 15.44
N ALA A 207 -21.83 -5.16 14.59
CA ALA A 207 -22.65 -6.35 14.80
C ALA A 207 -21.92 -7.66 14.53
N HIS A 208 -20.65 -7.61 14.10
CA HIS A 208 -19.87 -8.77 13.67
C HIS A 208 -20.55 -9.58 12.53
N ASP A 209 -21.33 -8.88 11.68
CA ASP A 209 -21.98 -9.50 10.51
C ASP A 209 -21.10 -9.28 9.27
N ALA A 210 -20.18 -10.22 9.04
CA ALA A 210 -19.22 -10.17 7.94
C ALA A 210 -19.91 -10.15 6.56
N LEU A 211 -21.01 -10.91 6.41
CA LEU A 211 -21.74 -10.96 5.14
C LEU A 211 -22.41 -9.62 4.84
N GLU A 212 -23.10 -9.06 5.83
CA GLU A 212 -23.80 -7.77 5.67
C GLU A 212 -22.80 -6.63 5.49
N ALA A 213 -21.69 -6.59 6.23
CA ALA A 213 -20.63 -5.57 6.07
C ALA A 213 -20.10 -5.57 4.64
N GLY A 214 -19.77 -6.73 4.08
CA GLY A 214 -19.33 -6.87 2.70
C GLY A 214 -20.37 -6.45 1.68
N ASN A 215 -21.64 -6.81 1.89
CA ASN A 215 -22.75 -6.46 1.01
C ASN A 215 -23.04 -4.94 1.02
N ARG A 216 -23.02 -4.31 2.21
CA ARG A 216 -23.18 -2.85 2.34
C ARG A 216 -22.06 -2.09 1.65
N MET A 217 -20.82 -2.52 1.83
CA MET A 217 -19.68 -1.91 1.13
C MET A 217 -19.83 -2.03 -0.39
N ARG A 218 -20.19 -3.22 -0.90
CA ARG A 218 -20.42 -3.42 -2.34
C ARG A 218 -21.51 -2.52 -2.88
N THR A 219 -22.64 -2.44 -2.18
CA THR A 219 -23.78 -1.59 -2.57
C THR A 219 -23.38 -0.13 -2.58
N HIS A 220 -22.68 0.34 -1.55
CA HIS A 220 -22.18 1.69 -1.44
C HIS A 220 -21.29 2.06 -2.64
N LEU A 221 -20.27 1.25 -2.94
CA LEU A 221 -19.36 1.49 -4.06
C LEU A 221 -20.07 1.48 -5.41
N SER A 222 -21.02 0.55 -5.62
CA SER A 222 -21.81 0.49 -6.86
C SER A 222 -22.66 1.74 -7.07
N VAL A 223 -23.23 2.31 -6.01
CA VAL A 223 -24.01 3.56 -6.09
C VAL A 223 -23.11 4.76 -6.41
N VAL A 224 -21.93 4.84 -5.78
CA VAL A 224 -21.01 5.96 -6.01
C VAL A 224 -20.36 5.88 -7.39
N SER A 225 -20.05 4.68 -7.90
CA SER A 225 -19.45 4.51 -9.23
C SER A 225 -20.34 5.05 -10.37
N HIS A 226 -21.66 4.92 -10.24
CA HIS A 226 -22.65 5.37 -11.24
C HIS A 226 -23.17 6.80 -11.00
N ALA A 227 -22.66 7.50 -10.00
CA ALA A 227 -23.03 8.91 -9.80
C ALA A 227 -22.58 9.74 -11.01
N PRO A 228 -23.46 10.55 -11.62
CA PRO A 228 -23.09 11.36 -12.78
C PRO A 228 -21.96 12.33 -12.41
N VAL A 229 -21.05 12.50 -13.36
CA VAL A 229 -19.93 13.45 -13.30
C VAL A 229 -20.47 14.86 -13.51
#